data_b6ca0c5522935c05ff9001f6a567e204
#
_entry.id   b6ca0c5522935c05ff9001f6a567e204
#
_cell.length_a   1.000
_cell.length_b   1.000
_cell.length_c   1.000
_cell.angle_alpha   90.00
_cell.angle_beta   90.00
_cell.angle_gamma   90.00
#
_symmetry.space_group_name_H-M   'P 1'
#
loop_
_entity.id
_entity.type
_entity.pdbx_description
1 polymer ?
#
loop_
_entity_poly.entity_id
_entity_poly.type
_entity_poly.pdbx_seq_one_letter_code
_entity_poly.pdbx_strand_id
1 'polypeptide(L)'
;MQIQIASPDDFEFIEGVYEHARAFMQANGNATQCPGGYPGRIDAEEDIACEHCFLVSDDEGPLAVFSFAPGPDETYTQIDGAWHSEANYHVIHRVAAVRGHGVARAIFSFAAARSDYLRCDTHEDNAPMRRALESFGFRECGTIIVANGTERVAYDWIKEPQRNGGTSRS
;
A
#
# COMPACT_ATOMS: atom_id res chain seq x y z
N MET A 1 5.45 10.32 -13.37
CA MET A 1 4.25 10.12 -12.54
C MET A 1 4.22 11.19 -11.47
N GLN A 2 3.05 11.74 -11.20
CA GLN A 2 2.80 12.71 -10.13
C GLN A 2 1.93 12.03 -9.08
N ILE A 3 2.11 12.39 -7.81
CA ILE A 3 1.28 11.89 -6.71
C ILE A 3 0.73 13.10 -5.96
N GLN A 4 -0.59 13.13 -5.81
CA GLN A 4 -1.32 14.20 -5.13
C GLN A 4 -2.35 13.63 -4.17
N ILE A 5 -2.72 14.43 -3.18
CA ILE A 5 -3.83 14.09 -2.28
C ILE A 5 -5.14 14.09 -3.07
N ALA A 6 -5.99 13.10 -2.82
CA ALA A 6 -7.30 12.99 -3.44
C ALA A 6 -8.31 13.94 -2.78
N SER A 7 -9.29 14.35 -3.55
CA SER A 7 -10.42 15.18 -3.13
C SER A 7 -11.76 14.49 -3.42
N PRO A 8 -12.89 14.99 -2.91
CA PRO A 8 -14.21 14.48 -3.25
C PRO A 8 -14.53 14.48 -4.75
N ASP A 9 -13.89 15.35 -5.54
CA ASP A 9 -14.08 15.39 -6.99
C ASP A 9 -13.48 14.18 -7.72
N ASP A 10 -12.63 13.41 -7.02
CA ASP A 10 -11.96 12.23 -7.55
C ASP A 10 -12.74 10.92 -7.31
N PHE A 11 -13.89 10.97 -6.62
CA PHE A 11 -14.65 9.78 -6.24
C PHE A 11 -15.02 8.88 -7.41
N GLU A 12 -15.45 9.43 -8.53
CA GLU A 12 -15.85 8.65 -9.71
C GLU A 12 -14.68 7.79 -10.22
N PHE A 13 -13.49 8.39 -10.30
CA PHE A 13 -12.29 7.67 -10.69
C PHE A 13 -11.91 6.60 -9.66
N ILE A 14 -11.93 6.94 -8.37
CA ILE A 14 -11.54 6.02 -7.28
C ILE A 14 -12.45 4.80 -7.24
N GLU A 15 -13.78 4.99 -7.32
CA GLU A 15 -14.75 3.88 -7.38
C GLU A 15 -14.51 2.98 -8.59
N GLY A 16 -14.28 3.57 -9.77
CA GLY A 16 -13.98 2.83 -10.99
C GLY A 16 -12.69 2.02 -10.91
N VAL A 17 -11.64 2.57 -10.31
CA VAL A 17 -10.37 1.86 -10.09
C VAL A 17 -10.54 0.71 -9.10
N TYR A 18 -11.26 0.91 -8.01
CA TYR A 18 -11.53 -0.15 -7.04
C TYR A 18 -12.36 -1.29 -7.66
N GLU A 19 -13.37 -0.96 -8.46
CA GLU A 19 -14.16 -1.96 -9.18
C GLU A 19 -13.32 -2.76 -10.17
N HIS A 20 -12.48 -2.07 -10.95
CA HIS A 20 -11.53 -2.72 -11.87
C HIS A 20 -10.57 -3.67 -11.13
N ALA A 21 -10.00 -3.23 -10.02
CA ALA A 21 -9.09 -4.03 -9.21
C ALA A 21 -9.78 -5.28 -8.62
N ARG A 22 -11.01 -5.14 -8.10
CA ARG A 22 -11.79 -6.28 -7.61
C ARG A 22 -12.09 -7.29 -8.71
N ALA A 23 -12.52 -6.82 -9.89
CA ALA A 23 -12.79 -7.68 -11.04
C ALA A 23 -11.54 -8.43 -11.50
N PHE A 24 -10.39 -7.73 -11.55
CA PHE A 24 -9.11 -8.34 -11.88
C PHE A 24 -8.70 -9.44 -10.89
N MET A 25 -8.84 -9.19 -9.59
CA MET A 25 -8.53 -10.18 -8.54
C MET A 25 -9.43 -11.40 -8.62
N GLN A 26 -10.74 -11.21 -8.82
CA GLN A 26 -11.69 -12.31 -8.99
C GLN A 26 -11.34 -13.18 -10.21
N ALA A 27 -11.02 -12.55 -11.35
CA ALA A 27 -10.64 -13.25 -12.57
C ALA A 27 -9.33 -14.05 -12.44
N ASN A 28 -8.44 -13.66 -11.52
CA ASN A 28 -7.15 -14.31 -11.27
C ASN A 28 -7.15 -15.22 -10.03
N GLY A 29 -8.32 -15.63 -9.53
CA GLY A 29 -8.46 -16.60 -8.44
C GLY A 29 -8.29 -16.02 -7.04
N ASN A 30 -8.09 -14.70 -6.89
CA ASN A 30 -7.94 -14.01 -5.61
C ASN A 30 -9.23 -13.27 -5.19
N ALA A 31 -10.35 -14.01 -5.16
CA ALA A 31 -11.67 -13.44 -4.84
C ALA A 31 -11.82 -13.04 -3.36
N THR A 32 -10.94 -13.52 -2.49
CA THR A 32 -11.03 -13.33 -1.03
C THR A 32 -10.32 -12.09 -0.53
N GLN A 33 -9.45 -11.46 -1.31
CA GLN A 33 -8.75 -10.25 -0.91
C GLN A 33 -9.68 -9.04 -0.76
N CYS A 34 -10.71 -8.94 -1.60
CA CYS A 34 -11.62 -7.81 -1.67
C CYS A 34 -13.10 -8.27 -1.60
N PRO A 35 -13.54 -8.88 -0.48
CA PRO A 35 -14.91 -9.36 -0.36
C PRO A 35 -15.92 -8.22 -0.16
N GLY A 36 -17.16 -8.43 -0.58
CA GLY A 36 -18.28 -7.55 -0.19
C GLY A 36 -18.20 -6.11 -0.70
N GLY A 37 -17.46 -5.86 -1.80
CA GLY A 37 -17.31 -4.50 -2.35
C GLY A 37 -16.20 -3.68 -1.68
N TYR A 38 -15.39 -4.28 -0.84
CA TYR A 38 -14.20 -3.65 -0.25
C TYR A 38 -12.99 -3.70 -1.21
N PRO A 39 -12.13 -2.63 -1.31
CA PRO A 39 -12.46 -1.28 -0.87
C PRO A 39 -13.57 -0.67 -1.74
N GLY A 40 -14.34 0.25 -1.18
CA GLY A 40 -15.45 0.91 -1.84
C GLY A 40 -15.52 2.41 -1.50
N ARG A 41 -16.68 3.00 -1.78
CA ARG A 41 -16.89 4.44 -1.59
C ARG A 41 -16.69 4.89 -0.14
N ILE A 42 -17.21 4.13 0.83
CA ILE A 42 -17.09 4.48 2.26
C ILE A 42 -15.63 4.55 2.66
N ASP A 43 -14.81 3.58 2.24
CA ASP A 43 -13.37 3.57 2.52
C ASP A 43 -12.66 4.78 1.89
N ALA A 44 -13.05 5.16 0.67
CA ALA A 44 -12.51 6.34 0.00
C ALA A 44 -12.92 7.64 0.69
N GLU A 45 -14.18 7.76 1.13
CA GLU A 45 -14.69 8.93 1.86
C GLU A 45 -13.94 9.14 3.18
N GLU A 46 -13.71 8.06 3.94
CA GLU A 46 -12.94 8.11 5.18
C GLU A 46 -11.49 8.50 4.94
N ASP A 47 -10.83 7.87 3.97
CA ASP A 47 -9.44 8.18 3.64
C ASP A 47 -9.26 9.62 3.12
N ILE A 48 -10.21 10.14 2.33
CA ILE A 48 -10.18 11.53 1.86
C ILE A 48 -10.41 12.49 3.02
N ALA A 49 -11.38 12.23 3.89
CA ALA A 49 -11.67 13.07 5.05
C ALA A 49 -10.47 13.18 6.01
N CYS A 50 -9.67 12.12 6.10
CA CYS A 50 -8.44 12.07 6.90
C CYS A 50 -7.19 12.54 6.16
N GLU A 51 -7.28 12.95 4.89
CA GLU A 51 -6.14 13.29 4.01
C GLU A 51 -5.15 12.13 3.81
N HIS A 52 -5.64 10.89 3.88
CA HIS A 52 -4.87 9.67 3.70
C HIS A 52 -4.97 9.07 2.29
N CYS A 53 -5.89 9.56 1.45
CA CYS A 53 -6.09 9.08 0.08
C CYS A 53 -5.21 9.85 -0.91
N PHE A 54 -4.49 9.14 -1.77
CA PHE A 54 -3.60 9.72 -2.78
C PHE A 54 -3.86 9.13 -4.16
N LEU A 55 -3.74 9.99 -5.17
CA LEU A 55 -3.81 9.61 -6.58
C LEU A 55 -2.43 9.63 -7.21
N VAL A 56 -2.18 8.65 -8.05
CA VAL A 56 -1.04 8.62 -8.97
C VAL A 56 -1.53 8.96 -10.36
N SER A 57 -0.87 9.89 -11.04
CA SER A 57 -1.21 10.33 -12.40
C SER A 57 0.02 10.37 -13.30
N ASP A 58 -0.19 10.27 -14.60
CA ASP A 58 0.78 10.58 -15.64
C ASP A 58 0.22 11.63 -16.63
N ASP A 59 0.86 11.79 -17.78
CA ASP A 59 0.45 12.76 -18.80
C ASP A 59 -0.90 12.40 -19.46
N GLU A 60 -1.37 11.16 -19.32
CA GLU A 60 -2.65 10.67 -19.84
C GLU A 60 -3.78 10.76 -18.82
N GLY A 61 -3.47 11.07 -17.54
CA GLY A 61 -4.44 11.24 -16.45
C GLY A 61 -4.20 10.32 -15.26
N PRO A 62 -5.21 10.16 -14.39
CA PRO A 62 -5.09 9.35 -13.20
C PRO A 62 -4.93 7.85 -13.52
N LEU A 63 -4.02 7.19 -12.81
CA LEU A 63 -3.63 5.78 -13.01
C LEU A 63 -4.00 4.88 -11.86
N ALA A 64 -3.90 5.40 -10.64
CA ALA A 64 -4.02 4.59 -9.44
C ALA A 64 -4.43 5.43 -8.24
N VAL A 65 -4.90 4.72 -7.22
CA VAL A 65 -5.21 5.25 -5.89
C VAL A 65 -4.54 4.37 -4.85
N PHE A 66 -4.18 4.97 -3.72
CA PHE A 66 -3.71 4.26 -2.54
C PHE A 66 -4.00 5.08 -1.27
N SER A 67 -4.07 4.37 -0.14
CA SER A 67 -4.11 5.00 1.18
C SER A 67 -2.71 4.98 1.81
N PHE A 68 -2.32 6.10 2.42
CA PHE A 68 -1.08 6.25 3.18
C PHE A 68 -1.39 6.97 4.48
N ALA A 69 -1.35 6.23 5.58
CA ALA A 69 -1.80 6.68 6.89
C ALA A 69 -0.75 6.42 7.98
N PRO A 70 -0.67 7.28 9.02
CA PRO A 70 0.14 6.97 10.19
C PRO A 70 -0.46 5.79 10.97
N GLY A 71 0.40 4.94 11.55
CA GLY A 71 -0.01 3.96 12.55
C GLY A 71 -0.31 4.60 13.91
N PRO A 72 -0.76 3.82 14.90
CA PRO A 72 -0.93 2.37 14.85
C PRO A 72 -2.19 1.94 14.07
N ASP A 73 -2.10 0.80 13.41
CA ASP A 73 -3.23 0.12 12.78
C ASP A 73 -3.60 -1.11 13.63
N GLU A 74 -4.88 -1.23 14.00
CA GLU A 74 -5.36 -2.32 14.84
C GLU A 74 -5.12 -3.71 14.21
N THR A 75 -5.18 -3.80 12.89
CA THR A 75 -4.93 -5.02 12.12
C THR A 75 -3.51 -5.55 12.33
N TYR A 76 -2.55 -4.67 12.66
CA TYR A 76 -1.14 -4.99 12.80
C TYR A 76 -0.68 -5.21 14.24
N THR A 77 -1.64 -5.23 15.18
CA THR A 77 -1.35 -5.49 16.61
C THR A 77 -1.02 -6.94 16.91
N GLN A 78 -1.59 -7.87 16.12
CA GLN A 78 -1.35 -9.30 16.25
C GLN A 78 -0.79 -9.85 14.94
N ILE A 79 0.36 -10.52 15.05
CA ILE A 79 1.05 -11.13 13.91
C ILE A 79 1.55 -12.52 14.31
N ASP A 80 1.33 -13.50 13.44
CA ASP A 80 2.05 -14.78 13.51
C ASP A 80 3.37 -14.59 12.74
N GLY A 81 4.41 -14.29 13.48
CA GLY A 81 5.71 -13.83 13.03
C GLY A 81 6.20 -12.65 13.86
N ALA A 82 6.96 -11.76 13.28
CA ALA A 82 7.47 -10.57 13.97
C ALA A 82 7.76 -9.42 13.01
N TRP A 83 7.36 -8.22 13.39
CA TRP A 83 7.81 -6.99 12.76
C TRP A 83 9.30 -6.76 13.03
N HIS A 84 10.03 -6.20 12.07
CA HIS A 84 11.47 -5.96 12.24
C HIS A 84 11.80 -4.69 13.03
N SER A 85 10.80 -3.90 13.43
CA SER A 85 10.95 -2.69 14.26
C SER A 85 9.69 -2.41 15.07
N GLU A 86 9.88 -1.80 16.26
CA GLU A 86 8.82 -1.26 17.12
C GLU A 86 8.68 0.28 16.97
N ALA A 87 9.36 0.89 16.02
CA ALA A 87 9.27 2.32 15.77
C ALA A 87 7.89 2.71 15.24
N ASN A 88 7.56 4.01 15.33
CA ASN A 88 6.39 4.55 14.67
C ASN A 88 6.47 4.33 13.16
N TYR A 89 5.37 3.94 12.55
CA TYR A 89 5.30 3.56 11.14
C TYR A 89 4.14 4.23 10.42
N HIS A 90 4.21 4.21 9.09
CA HIS A 90 3.06 4.48 8.24
C HIS A 90 2.65 3.21 7.50
N VAL A 91 1.38 3.16 7.15
CA VAL A 91 0.77 2.03 6.45
C VAL A 91 0.41 2.42 5.05
N ILE A 92 0.66 1.51 4.09
CA ILE A 92 0.19 1.62 2.71
C ILE A 92 -0.93 0.61 2.55
N HIS A 93 -2.14 1.10 2.27
CA HIS A 93 -3.34 0.29 2.07
C HIS A 93 -4.03 0.60 0.74
N ARG A 94 -4.95 -0.28 0.32
CA ARG A 94 -5.90 -0.07 -0.77
C ARG A 94 -5.24 0.37 -2.08
N VAL A 95 -4.07 -0.20 -2.39
CA VAL A 95 -3.40 0.07 -3.66
C VAL A 95 -4.21 -0.54 -4.79
N ALA A 96 -4.73 0.30 -5.68
CA ALA A 96 -5.46 -0.12 -6.87
C ALA A 96 -5.05 0.72 -8.07
N ALA A 97 -4.91 0.08 -9.24
CA ALA A 97 -4.44 0.73 -10.46
C ALA A 97 -5.20 0.22 -11.68
N VAL A 98 -5.47 1.12 -12.63
CA VAL A 98 -6.04 0.75 -13.94
C VAL A 98 -4.97 0.24 -14.90
N ARG A 99 -3.71 0.67 -14.69
CA ARG A 99 -2.51 0.23 -15.44
C ARG A 99 -1.35 0.10 -14.45
N GLY A 100 -0.58 -1.00 -14.55
CA GLY A 100 0.34 -1.40 -13.49
C GLY A 100 1.81 -0.99 -13.64
N HIS A 101 2.25 -0.49 -14.80
CA HIS A 101 3.69 -0.29 -15.06
C HIS A 101 4.31 0.81 -14.18
N GLY A 102 5.10 0.39 -13.20
CA GLY A 102 5.87 1.29 -12.34
C GLY A 102 5.06 1.98 -11.22
N VAL A 103 3.74 1.82 -11.16
CA VAL A 103 2.87 2.47 -10.16
C VAL A 103 3.25 2.08 -8.75
N ALA A 104 3.40 0.80 -8.45
CA ALA A 104 3.78 0.33 -7.12
C ALA A 104 5.11 0.94 -6.65
N ARG A 105 6.12 0.99 -7.54
CA ARG A 105 7.40 1.61 -7.23
C ARG A 105 7.27 3.11 -6.94
N ALA A 106 6.43 3.82 -7.69
CA ALA A 106 6.17 5.25 -7.44
C ALA A 106 5.52 5.47 -6.07
N ILE A 107 4.52 4.64 -5.71
CA ILE A 107 3.84 4.67 -4.41
C ILE A 107 4.85 4.40 -3.28
N PHE A 108 5.64 3.34 -3.38
CA PHE A 108 6.62 2.98 -2.34
C PHE A 108 7.71 4.05 -2.19
N SER A 109 8.17 4.65 -3.30
CA SER A 109 9.13 5.76 -3.27
C SER A 109 8.55 7.00 -2.60
N PHE A 110 7.28 7.31 -2.88
CA PHE A 110 6.55 8.41 -2.22
C PHE A 110 6.45 8.19 -0.71
N ALA A 111 6.08 7.00 -0.28
CA ALA A 111 5.96 6.63 1.13
C ALA A 111 7.32 6.65 1.84
N ALA A 112 8.36 6.07 1.23
CA ALA A 112 9.72 6.01 1.76
C ALA A 112 10.40 7.40 1.88
N ALA A 113 9.95 8.38 1.10
CA ALA A 113 10.38 9.77 1.23
C ALA A 113 9.74 10.49 2.45
N ARG A 114 8.66 9.94 3.02
CA ARG A 114 7.83 10.56 4.08
C ARG A 114 7.88 9.80 5.40
N SER A 115 8.33 8.58 5.40
CA SER A 115 8.41 7.74 6.59
C SER A 115 9.67 6.87 6.55
N ASP A 116 10.30 6.71 7.69
CA ASP A 116 11.50 5.86 7.83
C ASP A 116 11.13 4.40 8.12
N TYR A 117 9.86 4.12 8.43
CA TYR A 117 9.34 2.78 8.66
C TYR A 117 7.94 2.63 8.06
N LEU A 118 7.79 1.64 7.18
CA LEU A 118 6.56 1.35 6.46
C LEU A 118 6.08 -0.06 6.75
N ARG A 119 4.77 -0.24 6.86
CA ARG A 119 4.11 -1.54 6.90
C ARG A 119 3.08 -1.65 5.78
N CYS A 120 2.89 -2.86 5.27
CA CYS A 120 1.92 -3.18 4.23
C CYS A 120 1.54 -4.65 4.33
N ASP A 121 0.37 -5.01 3.82
CA ASP A 121 -0.05 -6.40 3.72
C ASP A 121 -0.67 -6.68 2.35
N THR A 122 -0.68 -7.95 1.97
CA THR A 122 -1.36 -8.41 0.76
C THR A 122 -1.77 -9.88 0.89
N HIS A 123 -2.71 -10.32 0.06
CA HIS A 123 -3.09 -11.73 0.00
C HIS A 123 -1.93 -12.57 -0.57
N GLU A 124 -1.79 -13.81 -0.11
CA GLU A 124 -0.73 -14.72 -0.56
C GLU A 124 -0.76 -14.96 -2.08
N ASP A 125 -1.96 -15.02 -2.67
CA ASP A 125 -2.15 -15.20 -4.11
C ASP A 125 -1.90 -13.94 -4.94
N ASN A 126 -1.70 -12.77 -4.32
CA ASN A 126 -1.39 -11.53 -5.03
C ASN A 126 0.11 -11.47 -5.41
N ALA A 127 0.52 -12.39 -6.26
CA ALA A 127 1.91 -12.49 -6.70
C ALA A 127 2.48 -11.19 -7.32
N PRO A 128 1.73 -10.38 -8.09
CA PRO A 128 2.23 -9.11 -8.58
C PRO A 128 2.61 -8.13 -7.45
N MET A 129 1.76 -7.99 -6.43
CA MET A 129 2.04 -7.09 -5.30
C MET A 129 3.19 -7.60 -4.45
N ARG A 130 3.24 -8.90 -4.16
CA ARG A 130 4.34 -9.51 -3.41
C ARG A 130 5.69 -9.25 -4.09
N ARG A 131 5.78 -9.50 -5.40
CA ARG A 131 7.00 -9.20 -6.17
C ARG A 131 7.36 -7.71 -6.17
N ALA A 132 6.37 -6.82 -6.22
CA ALA A 132 6.62 -5.38 -6.19
C ALA A 132 7.17 -4.94 -4.82
N LEU A 133 6.60 -5.43 -3.72
CA LEU A 133 7.07 -5.19 -2.35
C LEU A 133 8.52 -5.67 -2.17
N GLU A 134 8.79 -6.93 -2.48
CA GLU A 134 10.12 -7.54 -2.35
C GLU A 134 11.17 -6.83 -3.23
N SER A 135 10.81 -6.47 -4.47
CA SER A 135 11.70 -5.76 -5.40
C SER A 135 12.03 -4.34 -4.93
N PHE A 136 11.18 -3.72 -4.13
CA PHE A 136 11.44 -2.42 -3.52
C PHE A 136 12.32 -2.52 -2.27
N GLY A 137 12.34 -3.68 -1.63
CA GLY A 137 13.10 -3.95 -0.40
C GLY A 137 12.25 -4.14 0.84
N PHE A 138 10.92 -4.32 0.70
CA PHE A 138 10.10 -4.80 1.80
C PHE A 138 10.47 -6.25 2.13
N ARG A 139 10.36 -6.59 3.41
CA ARG A 139 10.63 -7.93 3.93
C ARG A 139 9.37 -8.52 4.51
N GLU A 140 9.15 -9.79 4.25
CA GLU A 140 8.07 -10.56 4.85
C GLU A 140 8.29 -10.69 6.36
N CYS A 141 7.23 -10.45 7.14
CA CYS A 141 7.25 -10.45 8.61
C CYS A 141 6.46 -11.63 9.19
N GLY A 142 5.52 -12.18 8.45
CA GLY A 142 4.61 -13.22 8.89
C GLY A 142 3.20 -13.01 8.39
N THR A 143 2.22 -13.51 9.15
CA THR A 143 0.80 -13.49 8.77
C THR A 143 -0.03 -12.71 9.77
N ILE A 144 -0.95 -11.89 9.27
CA ILE A 144 -1.97 -11.17 10.06
C ILE A 144 -3.37 -11.63 9.66
N ILE A 145 -4.34 -11.39 10.54
CA ILE A 145 -5.76 -11.61 10.27
C ILE A 145 -6.44 -10.25 10.12
N VAL A 146 -7.03 -10.00 8.96
CA VAL A 146 -7.77 -8.75 8.73
C VAL A 146 -9.22 -8.87 9.20
N ALA A 147 -9.95 -7.73 9.25
CA ALA A 147 -11.28 -7.62 9.86
C ALA A 147 -12.32 -8.64 9.35
N ASN A 148 -12.21 -9.10 8.11
CA ASN A 148 -13.08 -10.11 7.53
C ASN A 148 -12.68 -11.58 7.88
N GLY A 149 -11.67 -11.76 8.74
CA GLY A 149 -11.17 -13.07 9.18
C GLY A 149 -10.24 -13.76 8.18
N THR A 150 -9.85 -13.10 7.10
CA THR A 150 -8.91 -13.69 6.13
C THR A 150 -7.45 -13.35 6.48
N GLU A 151 -6.56 -14.26 6.11
CA GLU A 151 -5.12 -14.09 6.30
C GLU A 151 -4.52 -13.17 5.26
N ARG A 152 -3.48 -12.43 5.66
CA ARG A 152 -2.64 -11.62 4.79
C ARG A 152 -1.17 -11.84 5.13
N VAL A 153 -0.34 -11.82 4.12
CA VAL A 153 1.12 -11.77 4.29
C VAL A 153 1.51 -10.34 4.62
N ALA A 154 2.14 -10.17 5.77
CA ALA A 154 2.58 -8.88 6.29
C ALA A 154 4.02 -8.58 5.86
N TYR A 155 4.26 -7.35 5.47
CA TYR A 155 5.55 -6.85 5.01
C TYR A 155 5.92 -5.56 5.73
N ASP A 156 7.20 -5.36 5.98
CA ASP A 156 7.73 -4.06 6.41
C ASP A 156 8.94 -3.60 5.59
N TRP A 157 9.17 -2.30 5.63
CA TRP A 157 10.35 -1.66 5.05
C TRP A 157 10.90 -0.64 6.03
N ILE A 158 12.21 -0.71 6.28
CA ILE A 158 12.94 0.20 7.17
C ILE A 158 13.98 0.93 6.33
N LYS A 159 13.99 2.25 6.46
CA LYS A 159 15.01 3.07 5.82
C LYS A 159 16.40 2.73 6.36
N GLU A 160 17.28 2.31 5.48
CA GLU A 160 18.67 2.11 5.87
C GLU A 160 19.33 3.43 6.27
N PRO A 161 20.07 3.47 7.38
CA PRO A 161 20.84 4.64 7.75
C PRO A 161 21.82 4.97 6.61
N GLN A 162 21.85 6.24 6.17
CA GLN A 162 22.85 6.67 5.19
C GLN A 162 24.24 6.36 5.74
N ARG A 163 24.98 5.52 5.07
CA ARG A 163 26.40 5.34 5.34
C ARG A 163 27.08 6.66 5.01
N ASN A 164 27.33 7.46 6.03
CA ASN A 164 28.21 8.63 5.89
C ASN A 164 29.53 8.10 5.34
N GLY A 165 29.82 8.42 4.07
CA GLY A 165 31.10 8.16 3.45
C GLY A 165 32.16 8.89 4.26
N GLY A 166 32.80 8.16 5.17
CA GLY A 166 33.98 8.63 5.89
C GLY A 166 35.06 8.89 4.87
N THR A 167 35.30 10.15 4.55
CA THR A 167 36.53 10.60 3.88
C THR A 167 37.66 10.38 4.84
N SER A 168 38.27 9.21 4.78
CA SER A 168 39.60 9.03 5.33
C SER A 168 40.57 9.82 4.45
N ARG A 169 40.95 10.99 4.90
CA ARG A 169 42.17 11.66 4.42
C ARG A 169 43.28 11.25 5.33
N SER A 170 44.17 10.44 4.81
CA SER A 170 45.54 10.31 5.29
C SER A 170 46.39 11.31 4.58
#